data_2ea8a1abd14bbdc2d0a9f3e1b12e5b1f
#
_entry.id   2ea8a1abd14bbdc2d0a9f3e1b12e5b1f
#
_cell.length_a   1.000
_cell.length_b   1.000
_cell.length_c   1.000
_cell.angle_alpha   90.00
_cell.angle_beta   90.00
_cell.angle_gamma   90.00
#
_symmetry.space_group_name_H-M   'P 1'
#
loop_
_entity.id
_entity.type
_entity.pdbx_description
1 polymer ?
#
loop_
_entity_poly.entity_id
_entity_poly.type
_entity_poly.pdbx_seq_one_letter_code
_entity_poly.pdbx_strand_id
1 'polypeptide(L)'
;MRADAAKNVRALTAAAKELFDEQGPDVPLDEVARRAGVGNATLYRYFPTRADLMVGVYADEVADLCMDGAALLMAAAPGQALFAWLNRFVVHVATKRALALAGTEHNGERRTKLFDTWHEAMRTVATDLYDEARRAGTVSPQVSAEELLAMASAAALAGNGPQEARRLLTMMWYGVAGDAAV
;
A
#
# COMPACT_ATOMS: atom_id res chain seq x y z
N MET A 1 31.53 1.05 1.34
CA MET A 1 30.56 1.39 2.43
C MET A 1 29.12 1.63 1.94
N ARG A 2 28.81 2.64 1.07
CA ARG A 2 27.41 2.86 0.62
C ARG A 2 26.90 1.74 -0.29
N ALA A 3 27.72 1.20 -1.18
CA ALA A 3 27.37 0.12 -2.08
C ALA A 3 27.07 -1.19 -1.34
N ASP A 4 27.84 -1.51 -0.29
CA ASP A 4 27.62 -2.70 0.52
C ASP A 4 26.33 -2.58 1.36
N ALA A 5 26.02 -1.38 1.85
CA ALA A 5 24.77 -1.11 2.56
C ALA A 5 23.56 -1.36 1.64
N ALA A 6 23.56 -0.82 0.43
CA ALA A 6 22.49 -1.02 -0.55
C ALA A 6 22.38 -2.48 -1.00
N LYS A 7 23.50 -3.20 -1.12
CA LYS A 7 23.54 -4.64 -1.43
C LYS A 7 22.87 -5.45 -0.32
N ASN A 8 23.22 -5.18 0.95
CA ASN A 8 22.67 -5.89 2.10
C ASN A 8 21.16 -5.64 2.25
N VAL A 9 20.71 -4.39 2.07
CA VAL A 9 19.27 -4.05 2.09
C VAL A 9 18.52 -4.84 1.02
N ARG A 10 19.00 -4.83 -0.23
CA ARG A 10 18.38 -5.60 -1.32
C ARG A 10 18.36 -7.10 -1.05
N ALA A 11 19.43 -7.66 -0.51
CA ALA A 11 19.49 -9.09 -0.17
C ALA A 11 18.47 -9.44 0.93
N LEU A 12 18.34 -8.59 1.95
CA LEU A 12 17.39 -8.78 3.04
C LEU A 12 15.93 -8.67 2.57
N THR A 13 15.61 -7.66 1.75
CA THR A 13 14.23 -7.47 1.24
C THR A 13 13.84 -8.57 0.26
N ALA A 14 14.75 -9.02 -0.61
CA ALA A 14 14.49 -10.14 -1.52
C ALA A 14 14.24 -11.44 -0.75
N ALA A 15 15.11 -11.80 0.20
CA ALA A 15 14.95 -12.99 1.03
C ALA A 15 13.67 -12.94 1.88
N ALA A 16 13.33 -11.75 2.42
CA ALA A 16 12.09 -11.57 3.18
C ALA A 16 10.86 -11.76 2.29
N LYS A 17 10.86 -11.21 1.07
CA LYS A 17 9.75 -11.37 0.13
C LYS A 17 9.50 -12.84 -0.18
N GLU A 18 10.54 -13.59 -0.54
CA GLU A 18 10.44 -15.03 -0.80
C GLU A 18 9.86 -15.78 0.40
N LEU A 19 10.38 -15.53 1.60
CA LEU A 19 9.94 -16.20 2.83
C LEU A 19 8.50 -15.82 3.22
N PHE A 20 8.09 -14.57 3.03
CA PHE A 20 6.72 -14.15 3.28
C PHE A 20 5.74 -14.79 2.31
N ASP A 21 6.14 -15.00 1.06
CA ASP A 21 5.33 -15.69 0.05
C ASP A 21 5.26 -17.20 0.33
N GLU A 22 6.34 -17.82 0.83
CA GLU A 22 6.42 -19.27 1.14
C GLU A 22 5.73 -19.64 2.47
N GLN A 23 5.92 -18.85 3.53
CA GLN A 23 5.62 -19.22 4.91
C GLN A 23 4.70 -18.23 5.63
N GLY A 24 4.37 -17.10 4.97
CA GLY A 24 3.61 -16.02 5.57
C GLY A 24 4.46 -14.99 6.30
N PRO A 25 3.80 -13.90 6.78
CA PRO A 25 4.51 -12.74 7.32
C PRO A 25 5.17 -12.97 8.68
N ASP A 26 4.85 -14.08 9.37
CA ASP A 26 5.33 -14.36 10.73
C ASP A 26 6.67 -15.11 10.79
N VAL A 27 7.30 -15.34 9.63
CA VAL A 27 8.60 -16.02 9.55
C VAL A 27 9.63 -15.33 10.46
N PRO A 28 10.48 -16.10 11.20
CA PRO A 28 11.50 -15.53 12.06
C PRO A 28 12.49 -14.64 11.31
N LEU A 29 12.80 -13.45 11.84
CA LEU A 29 13.76 -12.52 11.20
C LEU A 29 15.16 -13.11 11.08
N ASP A 30 15.54 -14.01 11.98
CA ASP A 30 16.82 -14.74 11.93
C ASP A 30 16.92 -15.62 10.67
N GLU A 31 15.81 -16.18 10.24
CA GLU A 31 15.75 -16.96 9.00
C GLU A 31 15.89 -16.08 7.77
N VAL A 32 15.30 -14.87 7.81
CA VAL A 32 15.50 -13.88 6.75
C VAL A 32 16.98 -13.49 6.66
N ALA A 33 17.62 -13.19 7.78
CA ALA A 33 19.06 -12.86 7.81
C ALA A 33 19.91 -14.00 7.25
N ARG A 34 19.61 -15.24 7.66
CA ARG A 34 20.30 -16.46 7.19
C ARG A 34 20.11 -16.67 5.68
N ARG A 35 18.89 -16.54 5.16
CA ARG A 35 18.56 -16.68 3.72
C ARG A 35 19.27 -15.61 2.89
N ALA A 36 19.36 -14.39 3.41
CA ALA A 36 20.05 -13.26 2.77
C ALA A 36 21.58 -13.35 2.84
N GLY A 37 22.13 -14.25 3.64
CA GLY A 37 23.58 -14.33 3.88
C GLY A 37 24.12 -13.13 4.68
N VAL A 38 23.30 -12.52 5.53
CA VAL A 38 23.61 -11.33 6.30
C VAL A 38 23.50 -11.66 7.79
N GLY A 39 24.38 -11.10 8.63
CA GLY A 39 24.32 -11.30 10.09
C GLY A 39 23.11 -10.60 10.71
N ASN A 40 22.51 -11.21 11.77
CA ASN A 40 21.36 -10.66 12.49
C ASN A 40 21.57 -9.21 12.97
N ALA A 41 22.74 -8.88 13.50
CA ALA A 41 23.07 -7.50 13.91
C ALA A 41 22.97 -6.50 12.73
N THR A 42 23.28 -6.95 11.52
CA THR A 42 23.17 -6.14 10.32
C THR A 42 21.71 -5.99 9.90
N LEU A 43 20.89 -7.05 9.99
CA LEU A 43 19.44 -6.98 9.75
C LEU A 43 18.81 -5.94 10.68
N TYR A 44 18.98 -6.08 12.00
CA TYR A 44 18.37 -5.17 12.98
C TYR A 44 18.89 -3.72 12.88
N ARG A 45 20.07 -3.51 12.34
CA ARG A 45 20.57 -2.16 12.04
C ARG A 45 19.81 -1.47 10.92
N TYR A 46 19.40 -2.22 9.88
CA TYR A 46 18.64 -1.68 8.73
C TYR A 46 17.14 -1.72 8.99
N PHE A 47 16.67 -2.77 9.63
CA PHE A 47 15.27 -3.02 9.92
C PHE A 47 15.10 -3.35 11.40
N PRO A 48 15.00 -2.32 12.27
CA PRO A 48 14.87 -2.50 13.71
C PRO A 48 13.66 -3.34 14.14
N THR A 49 12.60 -3.31 13.34
CA THR A 49 11.37 -4.07 13.58
C THR A 49 10.97 -4.90 12.36
N ARG A 50 10.08 -5.87 12.57
CA ARG A 50 9.43 -6.61 11.48
C ARG A 50 8.69 -5.68 10.53
N ALA A 51 7.99 -4.68 11.07
CA ALA A 51 7.28 -3.69 10.27
C ALA A 51 8.23 -2.91 9.35
N ASP A 52 9.43 -2.53 9.82
CA ASP A 52 10.44 -1.87 8.98
C ASP A 52 10.88 -2.75 7.81
N LEU A 53 11.09 -4.05 8.05
CA LEU A 53 11.46 -4.99 7.00
C LEU A 53 10.33 -5.15 5.99
N MET A 54 9.09 -5.31 6.45
CA MET A 54 7.91 -5.42 5.58
C MET A 54 7.74 -4.16 4.72
N VAL A 55 7.93 -2.98 5.32
CA VAL A 55 7.95 -1.71 4.59
C VAL A 55 9.04 -1.72 3.52
N GLY A 56 10.26 -2.16 3.86
CA GLY A 56 11.36 -2.28 2.90
C GLY A 56 11.06 -3.24 1.75
N VAL A 57 10.39 -4.36 2.02
CA VAL A 57 10.00 -5.36 1.01
C VAL A 57 9.02 -4.80 -0.02
N TYR A 58 8.09 -3.96 0.41
CA TYR A 58 7.00 -3.47 -0.45
C TYR A 58 7.20 -2.03 -0.95
N ALA A 59 8.38 -1.43 -0.71
CA ALA A 59 8.71 -0.07 -1.13
C ALA A 59 8.49 0.19 -2.62
N ASP A 60 8.98 -0.72 -3.45
CA ASP A 60 8.88 -0.61 -4.90
C ASP A 60 7.42 -0.69 -5.36
N GLU A 61 6.61 -1.57 -4.74
CA GLU A 61 5.18 -1.70 -5.08
C GLU A 61 4.37 -0.44 -4.73
N VAL A 62 4.71 0.24 -3.63
CA VAL A 62 4.08 1.53 -3.29
C VAL A 62 4.53 2.63 -4.24
N ALA A 63 5.81 2.65 -4.61
CA ALA A 63 6.31 3.60 -5.61
C ALA A 63 5.61 3.40 -6.95
N ASP A 64 5.44 2.15 -7.41
CA ASP A 64 4.70 1.82 -8.63
C ASP A 64 3.24 2.28 -8.55
N LEU A 65 2.56 2.04 -7.41
CA LEU A 65 1.19 2.49 -7.21
C LEU A 65 1.05 4.01 -7.28
N CYS A 66 2.03 4.75 -6.74
CA CYS A 66 2.05 6.21 -6.83
C CYS A 66 2.33 6.69 -8.27
N MET A 67 3.28 6.08 -8.97
CA MET A 67 3.56 6.40 -10.39
C MET A 67 2.36 6.12 -11.30
N ASP A 68 1.67 5.01 -11.07
CA ASP A 68 0.44 4.66 -11.77
C ASP A 68 -0.66 5.73 -11.61
N GLY A 69 -0.80 6.29 -10.40
CA GLY A 69 -1.74 7.38 -10.15
C GLY A 69 -1.42 8.63 -10.96
N ALA A 70 -0.14 9.03 -10.99
CA ALA A 70 0.31 10.17 -11.80
C ALA A 70 0.07 9.93 -13.29
N ALA A 71 0.30 8.71 -13.79
CA ALA A 71 0.03 8.35 -15.19
C ALA A 71 -1.47 8.39 -15.52
N LEU A 72 -2.33 7.92 -14.61
CA LEU A 72 -3.79 7.94 -14.77
C LEU A 72 -4.36 9.36 -14.82
N LEU A 73 -3.82 10.29 -14.04
CA LEU A 73 -4.19 11.71 -14.10
C LEU A 73 -4.03 12.31 -15.50
N MET A 74 -3.06 11.81 -16.27
CA MET A 74 -2.73 12.32 -17.61
C MET A 74 -3.45 11.60 -18.74
N ALA A 75 -3.93 10.38 -18.53
CA ALA A 75 -4.32 9.46 -19.62
C ALA A 75 -5.81 9.08 -19.62
N ALA A 76 -6.56 9.30 -18.54
CA ALA A 76 -7.93 8.82 -18.40
C ALA A 76 -8.91 9.93 -17.99
N ALA A 77 -10.21 9.71 -18.21
CA ALA A 77 -11.24 10.58 -17.66
C ALA A 77 -11.17 10.56 -16.11
N PRO A 78 -11.37 11.71 -15.43
CA PRO A 78 -11.08 11.85 -14.01
C PRO A 78 -11.74 10.80 -13.10
N GLY A 79 -13.02 10.51 -13.25
CA GLY A 79 -13.71 9.47 -12.46
C GLY A 79 -13.18 8.07 -12.74
N GLN A 80 -12.82 7.78 -14.01
CA GLN A 80 -12.21 6.50 -14.39
C GLN A 80 -10.79 6.37 -13.83
N ALA A 81 -10.00 7.44 -13.85
CA ALA A 81 -8.66 7.48 -13.30
C ALA A 81 -8.68 7.17 -11.79
N LEU A 82 -9.53 7.85 -11.04
CA LEU A 82 -9.71 7.62 -9.61
C LEU A 82 -10.15 6.17 -9.32
N PHE A 83 -11.16 5.68 -10.02
CA PHE A 83 -11.65 4.31 -9.81
C PHE A 83 -10.59 3.25 -10.17
N ALA A 84 -9.87 3.44 -11.26
CA ALA A 84 -8.79 2.54 -11.67
C ALA A 84 -7.66 2.49 -10.63
N TRP A 85 -7.30 3.63 -10.08
CA TRP A 85 -6.29 3.71 -9.02
C TRP A 85 -6.78 3.05 -7.72
N LEU A 86 -8.01 3.34 -7.29
CA LEU A 86 -8.61 2.71 -6.10
C LEU A 86 -8.67 1.18 -6.23
N ASN A 87 -8.93 0.64 -7.43
CA ASN A 87 -8.88 -0.80 -7.68
C ASN A 87 -7.48 -1.39 -7.47
N ARG A 88 -6.40 -0.68 -7.83
CA ARG A 88 -5.03 -1.10 -7.55
C ARG A 88 -4.71 -0.99 -6.07
N PHE A 89 -5.14 0.10 -5.45
CA PHE A 89 -4.97 0.34 -4.02
C PHE A 89 -5.62 -0.77 -3.17
N VAL A 90 -6.88 -1.13 -3.42
CA VAL A 90 -7.55 -2.21 -2.63
C VAL A 90 -6.88 -3.56 -2.83
N VAL A 91 -6.37 -3.85 -4.01
CA VAL A 91 -5.59 -5.08 -4.26
C VAL A 91 -4.29 -5.05 -3.47
N HIS A 92 -3.57 -3.93 -3.51
CA HIS A 92 -2.35 -3.75 -2.73
C HIS A 92 -2.60 -3.98 -1.24
N VAL A 93 -3.62 -3.34 -0.66
CA VAL A 93 -3.97 -3.50 0.76
C VAL A 93 -4.44 -4.92 1.07
N ALA A 94 -5.28 -5.53 0.22
CA ALA A 94 -5.80 -6.87 0.45
C ALA A 94 -4.71 -7.97 0.39
N THR A 95 -3.74 -7.83 -0.52
CA THR A 95 -2.59 -8.75 -0.62
C THR A 95 -1.60 -8.56 0.53
N LYS A 96 -1.56 -7.37 1.13
CA LYS A 96 -0.68 -7.01 2.25
C LYS A 96 -1.44 -6.88 3.56
N ARG A 97 -2.56 -7.61 3.70
CA ARG A 97 -3.45 -7.53 4.87
C ARG A 97 -2.71 -7.64 6.20
N ALA A 98 -1.74 -8.56 6.30
CA ALA A 98 -0.92 -8.72 7.51
C ALA A 98 -0.12 -7.45 7.84
N LEU A 99 0.41 -6.76 6.81
CA LEU A 99 1.10 -5.48 6.98
C LEU A 99 0.13 -4.37 7.39
N ALA A 100 -1.03 -4.30 6.76
CA ALA A 100 -2.05 -3.30 7.08
C ALA A 100 -2.55 -3.46 8.52
N LEU A 101 -2.79 -4.69 8.98
CA LEU A 101 -3.17 -4.99 10.36
C LEU A 101 -2.04 -4.71 11.35
N ALA A 102 -0.80 -5.10 11.04
CA ALA A 102 0.36 -4.79 11.88
C ALA A 102 0.57 -3.28 12.08
N GLY A 103 0.19 -2.45 11.09
CA GLY A 103 0.20 -0.99 11.19
C GLY A 103 -0.89 -0.42 12.11
N THR A 104 -1.97 -1.16 12.37
CA THR A 104 -3.08 -0.75 13.24
C THR A 104 -2.97 -1.28 14.67
N GLU A 105 -2.30 -2.41 14.89
CA GLU A 105 -2.21 -3.10 16.18
C GLU A 105 -1.12 -2.54 17.11
N HIS A 106 -0.26 -1.64 16.66
CA HIS A 106 0.81 -1.14 17.51
C HIS A 106 0.33 -0.02 18.43
N ASN A 107 0.14 -0.40 19.66
CA ASN A 107 0.28 0.44 20.85
C ASN A 107 1.40 1.50 20.67
N GLY A 108 1.06 2.72 20.27
CA GLY A 108 1.71 3.97 20.60
C GLY A 108 3.22 4.16 20.30
N GLU A 109 3.98 3.15 19.93
CA GLU A 109 5.43 3.24 19.81
C GLU A 109 5.91 2.86 18.41
N ARG A 110 6.27 3.91 17.65
CA ARG A 110 6.99 3.91 16.38
C ARG A 110 6.26 3.33 15.17
N ARG A 111 5.29 4.08 14.67
CA ARG A 111 5.16 4.19 13.22
C ARG A 111 6.51 4.60 12.68
N THR A 112 7.11 3.78 11.81
CA THR A 112 8.39 4.17 11.24
C THR A 112 8.18 5.35 10.32
N LYS A 113 9.14 6.27 10.25
CA LYS A 113 9.08 7.42 9.32
C LYS A 113 8.79 6.98 7.88
N LEU A 114 9.25 5.80 7.52
CA LEU A 114 9.07 5.24 6.17
C LEU A 114 7.61 4.83 5.93
N PHE A 115 6.96 4.21 6.90
CA PHE A 115 5.54 3.86 6.84
C PHE A 115 4.65 5.12 6.72
N ASP A 116 4.96 6.15 7.52
CA ASP A 116 4.25 7.44 7.44
C ASP A 116 4.47 8.13 6.08
N THR A 117 5.70 8.06 5.55
CA THR A 117 6.01 8.61 4.21
C THR A 117 5.22 7.92 3.11
N TRP A 118 5.04 6.61 3.19
CA TRP A 118 4.25 5.86 2.21
C TRP A 118 2.76 6.17 2.25
N HIS A 119 2.21 6.21 3.45
CA HIS A 119 0.81 6.59 3.64
C HIS A 119 0.55 7.99 3.12
N GLU A 120 1.47 8.91 3.37
CA GLU A 120 1.38 10.27 2.86
C GLU A 120 1.47 10.33 1.34
N ALA A 121 2.39 9.59 0.73
CA ALA A 121 2.51 9.51 -0.73
C ALA A 121 1.23 8.97 -1.38
N MET A 122 0.69 7.86 -0.86
CA MET A 122 -0.57 7.30 -1.37
C MET A 122 -1.76 8.24 -1.14
N ARG A 123 -1.81 8.94 -0.01
CA ARG A 123 -2.84 9.93 0.30
C ARG A 123 -2.78 11.11 -0.67
N THR A 124 -1.59 11.62 -0.96
CA THR A 124 -1.39 12.71 -1.92
C THR A 124 -1.94 12.32 -3.29
N VAL A 125 -1.55 11.16 -3.82
CA VAL A 125 -2.05 10.67 -5.12
C VAL A 125 -3.58 10.50 -5.12
N ALA A 126 -4.14 9.94 -4.06
CA ALA A 126 -5.60 9.78 -3.94
C ALA A 126 -6.31 11.13 -3.92
N THR A 127 -5.75 12.12 -3.22
CA THR A 127 -6.31 13.48 -3.16
C THR A 127 -6.26 14.15 -4.52
N ASP A 128 -5.15 14.07 -5.23
CA ASP A 128 -4.99 14.65 -6.58
C ASP A 128 -6.02 14.05 -7.56
N LEU A 129 -6.16 12.72 -7.57
CA LEU A 129 -7.15 12.02 -8.40
C LEU A 129 -8.59 12.37 -8.03
N TYR A 130 -8.87 12.46 -6.72
CA TYR A 130 -10.18 12.84 -6.22
C TYR A 130 -10.55 14.27 -6.60
N ASP A 131 -9.62 15.21 -6.46
CA ASP A 131 -9.86 16.63 -6.77
C ASP A 131 -10.15 16.83 -8.26
N GLU A 132 -9.49 16.09 -9.15
CA GLU A 132 -9.81 16.09 -10.57
C GLU A 132 -11.21 15.49 -10.84
N ALA A 133 -11.53 14.36 -10.23
CA ALA A 133 -12.82 13.73 -10.36
C ALA A 133 -13.96 14.62 -9.83
N ARG A 134 -13.72 15.30 -8.71
CA ARG A 134 -14.66 16.26 -8.13
C ARG A 134 -14.86 17.48 -9.02
N ARG A 135 -13.80 18.07 -9.57
CA ARG A 135 -13.88 19.20 -10.52
C ARG A 135 -14.64 18.83 -11.79
N ALA A 136 -14.50 17.59 -12.24
CA ALA A 136 -15.25 17.05 -13.36
C ALA A 136 -16.70 16.64 -13.03
N GLY A 137 -17.13 16.73 -11.77
CA GLY A 137 -18.48 16.33 -11.34
C GLY A 137 -18.75 14.82 -11.37
N THR A 138 -17.70 14.00 -11.43
CA THR A 138 -17.82 12.54 -11.54
C THR A 138 -17.83 11.80 -10.20
N VAL A 139 -17.68 12.52 -9.10
CA VAL A 139 -17.82 12.00 -7.72
C VAL A 139 -18.66 12.95 -6.90
N SER A 140 -19.36 12.39 -5.90
CA SER A 140 -20.20 13.17 -4.98
C SER A 140 -19.36 14.17 -4.17
N PRO A 141 -19.76 15.45 -4.10
CA PRO A 141 -19.08 16.44 -3.27
C PRO A 141 -19.28 16.20 -1.76
N GLN A 142 -20.15 15.26 -1.38
CA GLN A 142 -20.46 14.91 0.00
C GLN A 142 -19.45 13.92 0.61
N VAL A 143 -18.58 13.35 -0.21
CA VAL A 143 -17.54 12.39 0.22
C VAL A 143 -16.18 13.05 0.04
N SER A 144 -15.33 13.00 1.04
CA SER A 144 -13.94 13.48 0.96
C SER A 144 -12.99 12.41 0.43
N ALA A 145 -11.79 12.82 -0.02
CA ALA A 145 -10.74 11.88 -0.41
C ALA A 145 -10.33 10.95 0.73
N GLU A 146 -10.31 11.47 1.96
CA GLU A 146 -9.97 10.68 3.16
C GLU A 146 -11.01 9.62 3.47
N GLU A 147 -12.30 9.97 3.39
CA GLU A 147 -13.41 9.02 3.58
C GLU A 147 -13.38 7.94 2.50
N LEU A 148 -13.12 8.31 1.25
CA LEU A 148 -13.03 7.37 0.15
C LEU A 148 -11.87 6.38 0.34
N LEU A 149 -10.70 6.84 0.77
CA LEU A 149 -9.57 5.97 1.12
C LEU A 149 -9.87 5.06 2.32
N ALA A 150 -10.53 5.61 3.35
CA ALA A 150 -10.93 4.82 4.52
C ALA A 150 -11.91 3.69 4.12
N MET A 151 -12.90 4.01 3.29
CA MET A 151 -13.85 3.04 2.76
C MET A 151 -13.15 1.99 1.88
N ALA A 152 -12.24 2.40 0.99
CA ALA A 152 -11.46 1.48 0.16
C ALA A 152 -10.58 0.54 1.02
N SER A 153 -9.93 1.08 2.06
CA SER A 153 -9.16 0.30 3.02
C SER A 153 -10.04 -0.70 3.77
N ALA A 154 -11.23 -0.28 4.22
CA ALA A 154 -12.20 -1.15 4.87
C ALA A 154 -12.65 -2.29 3.93
N ALA A 155 -12.93 -2.00 2.66
CA ALA A 155 -13.27 -3.01 1.67
C ALA A 155 -12.13 -4.03 1.46
N ALA A 156 -10.88 -3.56 1.42
CA ALA A 156 -9.71 -4.42 1.30
C ALA A 156 -9.51 -5.33 2.51
N LEU A 157 -9.77 -4.82 3.72
CA LEU A 157 -9.61 -5.58 4.97
C LEU A 157 -10.78 -6.52 5.25
N ALA A 158 -11.99 -6.16 4.83
CA ALA A 158 -13.19 -7.00 5.01
C ALA A 158 -13.26 -8.16 4.00
N GLY A 159 -12.69 -7.97 2.80
CA GLY A 159 -12.68 -8.98 1.76
C GLY A 159 -11.76 -10.16 2.07
N ASN A 160 -12.14 -11.37 1.59
CA ASN A 160 -11.30 -12.56 1.66
C ASN A 160 -10.35 -12.64 0.45
N GLY A 161 -9.60 -11.56 0.23
CA GLY A 161 -8.62 -11.45 -0.83
C GLY A 161 -8.96 -10.40 -1.90
N PRO A 162 -8.08 -10.25 -2.92
CA PRO A 162 -8.15 -9.15 -3.88
C PRO A 162 -9.44 -9.10 -4.72
N GLN A 163 -10.01 -10.25 -5.06
CA GLN A 163 -11.24 -10.28 -5.86
C GLN A 163 -12.44 -9.74 -5.10
N GLU A 164 -12.60 -10.14 -3.83
CA GLU A 164 -13.69 -9.66 -3.00
C GLU A 164 -13.50 -8.19 -2.64
N ALA A 165 -12.28 -7.76 -2.37
CA ALA A 165 -11.95 -6.36 -2.13
C ALA A 165 -12.36 -5.48 -3.32
N ARG A 166 -12.06 -5.89 -4.56
CA ARG A 166 -12.51 -5.20 -5.78
C ARG A 166 -14.03 -5.17 -5.90
N ARG A 167 -14.71 -6.28 -5.60
CA ARG A 167 -16.16 -6.35 -5.64
C ARG A 167 -16.78 -5.38 -4.65
N LEU A 168 -16.29 -5.36 -3.42
CA LEU A 168 -16.77 -4.43 -2.39
C LEU A 168 -16.51 -2.97 -2.78
N LEU A 169 -15.33 -2.65 -3.31
CA LEU A 169 -15.03 -1.32 -3.83
C LEU A 169 -16.03 -0.94 -4.94
N THR A 170 -16.31 -1.83 -5.89
CA THR A 170 -17.25 -1.57 -6.97
C THR A 170 -18.65 -1.26 -6.43
N MET A 171 -19.13 -2.02 -5.44
CA MET A 171 -20.43 -1.74 -4.81
C MET A 171 -20.46 -0.37 -4.11
N MET A 172 -19.37 -0.01 -3.44
CA MET A 172 -19.22 1.32 -2.81
C MET A 172 -19.15 2.44 -3.87
N TRP A 173 -18.46 2.20 -4.98
CA TRP A 173 -18.30 3.18 -6.06
C TRP A 173 -19.63 3.62 -6.65
N TYR A 174 -20.57 2.71 -6.86
CA TYR A 174 -21.91 3.05 -7.34
C TYR A 174 -22.69 3.94 -6.36
N GLY A 175 -22.33 3.95 -5.07
CA GLY A 175 -22.91 4.84 -4.07
C GLY A 175 -22.24 6.22 -3.97
N VAL A 176 -20.99 6.36 -4.49
CA VAL A 176 -20.20 7.61 -4.41
C VAL A 176 -20.00 8.27 -5.78
N ALA A 177 -20.20 7.54 -6.87
CA ALA A 177 -20.17 8.10 -8.22
C ALA A 177 -21.31 9.10 -8.39
N GLY A 178 -21.03 10.26 -8.95
CA GLY A 178 -22.09 11.22 -9.35
C GLY A 178 -22.86 10.69 -10.56
N ASP A 179 -24.04 11.29 -10.82
CA ASP A 179 -24.96 10.89 -11.92
C ASP A 179 -24.33 10.86 -13.31
N ALA A 180 -23.14 11.43 -13.50
CA ALA A 180 -22.40 11.46 -14.76
C ALA A 180 -21.49 10.23 -14.99
N ALA A 181 -21.45 9.26 -14.08
CA ALA A 181 -20.55 8.09 -14.13
C ALA A 181 -21.25 6.78 -14.55
N VAL A 182 -22.50 6.86 -15.02
CA VAL A 182 -23.28 5.75 -15.59
C VAL A 182 -23.35 5.87 -17.10
#